data_b89435dcc9c3a68d9182b1d8792c5f63
#
_entry.id   b89435dcc9c3a68d9182b1d8792c5f63
#
_cell.length_a   1.000
_cell.length_b   1.000
_cell.length_c   1.000
_cell.angle_alpha   90.00
_cell.angle_beta   90.00
_cell.angle_gamma   90.00
#
_symmetry.space_group_name_H-M   'P 1'
#
loop_
_entity.id
_entity.type
_entity.pdbx_description
1 polymer ?
#
loop_
_entity_poly.entity_id
_entity_poly.type
_entity_poly.pdbx_seq_one_letter_code
_entity_poly.pdbx_strand_id
1 'polypeptide(L)'
;EQAKAELGIPAGEKLVVSVWGSLGAGHMNEVMTELIPMLDGKQGFRLLHAAGSRYYAGMAEKLGETAPDMAEHGVELREYIYDMPRVMTAADLVMCRAGASTISELCYMGKPVIIVPSPNVTNNHQEKNARVLEAAGGAKVLLEGEFDAQSLLADVKELLADDEKLKAMSAAMTSLAAEDATERICGIILDTIHKE
;
A
#
# COMPACT_ATOMS: atom_id res chain seq x y z
N GLU A 1 -7.41 -15.46 -4.89
CA GLU A 1 -8.85 -15.52 -5.20
C GLU A 1 -9.70 -15.70 -3.93
N GLN A 2 -9.38 -16.66 -3.01
CA GLN A 2 -10.18 -16.87 -1.78
C GLN A 2 -10.29 -15.61 -0.93
N ALA A 3 -9.17 -14.91 -0.66
CA ALA A 3 -9.16 -13.68 0.13
C ALA A 3 -10.00 -12.57 -0.51
N LYS A 4 -10.02 -12.47 -1.84
CA LYS A 4 -10.89 -11.54 -2.58
C LYS A 4 -12.37 -11.86 -2.39
N ALA A 5 -12.73 -13.14 -2.51
CA ALA A 5 -14.12 -13.59 -2.31
C ALA A 5 -14.62 -13.29 -0.88
N GLU A 6 -13.78 -13.50 0.14
CA GLU A 6 -14.09 -13.18 1.54
C GLU A 6 -14.26 -11.67 1.80
N LEU A 7 -13.66 -10.82 0.96
CA LEU A 7 -13.84 -9.36 0.97
C LEU A 7 -14.98 -8.88 0.06
N GLY A 8 -15.72 -9.81 -0.57
CA GLY A 8 -16.80 -9.46 -1.49
C GLY A 8 -16.32 -8.84 -2.81
N ILE A 9 -15.07 -9.10 -3.20
CA ILE A 9 -14.50 -8.63 -4.46
C ILE A 9 -14.82 -9.66 -5.55
N PRO A 10 -15.49 -9.27 -6.65
CA PRO A 10 -15.80 -10.16 -7.75
C PRO A 10 -14.56 -10.82 -8.36
N ALA A 11 -14.74 -12.04 -8.85
CA ALA A 11 -13.66 -12.76 -9.54
C ALA A 11 -13.16 -11.97 -10.75
N GLY A 12 -11.83 -11.83 -10.88
CA GLY A 12 -11.20 -11.09 -11.95
C GLY A 12 -11.06 -9.58 -11.71
N GLU A 13 -11.72 -9.01 -10.70
CA GLU A 13 -11.46 -7.62 -10.31
C GLU A 13 -10.14 -7.48 -9.54
N LYS A 14 -9.43 -6.39 -9.79
CA LYS A 14 -8.21 -6.04 -9.07
C LYS A 14 -8.52 -5.22 -7.82
N LEU A 15 -7.73 -5.40 -6.77
CA LEU A 15 -7.81 -4.64 -5.52
C LEU A 15 -6.56 -3.77 -5.34
N VAL A 16 -6.78 -2.48 -5.22
CA VAL A 16 -5.78 -1.51 -4.76
C VAL A 16 -6.01 -1.23 -3.29
N VAL A 17 -4.97 -1.36 -2.48
CA VAL A 17 -5.01 -1.03 -1.05
C VAL A 17 -4.15 0.20 -0.79
N SER A 18 -4.75 1.22 -0.19
CA SER A 18 -4.09 2.49 0.14
C SER A 18 -4.02 2.64 1.66
N VAL A 19 -2.80 2.62 2.23
CA VAL A 19 -2.58 2.64 3.69
C VAL A 19 -1.37 3.48 4.06
N TRP A 20 -1.55 4.48 4.95
CA TRP A 20 -0.56 5.52 5.22
C TRP A 20 -0.13 5.57 6.69
N GLY A 21 -0.16 4.41 7.35
CA GLY A 21 0.12 4.23 8.78
C GLY A 21 -1.14 4.33 9.64
N SER A 22 -1.02 3.95 10.92
CA SER A 22 -2.16 3.86 11.86
C SER A 22 -2.84 5.20 12.14
N LEU A 23 -2.08 6.29 12.13
CA LEU A 23 -2.60 7.66 12.32
C LEU A 23 -3.02 8.32 11.00
N GLY A 24 -2.65 7.72 9.86
CA GLY A 24 -2.78 8.33 8.54
C GLY A 24 -1.69 9.36 8.23
N ALA A 25 -1.70 9.87 6.99
CA ALA A 25 -0.80 10.92 6.53
C ALA A 25 -1.61 12.03 5.86
N GLY A 26 -1.52 13.26 6.39
CA GLY A 26 -2.36 14.39 5.97
C GLY A 26 -2.35 14.62 4.46
N HIS A 27 -1.17 14.86 3.89
CA HIS A 27 -1.03 15.10 2.45
C HIS A 27 -1.56 13.93 1.60
N MET A 28 -1.29 12.69 1.99
CA MET A 28 -1.79 11.53 1.25
C MET A 28 -3.32 11.41 1.31
N ASN A 29 -3.92 11.73 2.45
CA ASN A 29 -5.38 11.78 2.56
C ASN A 29 -5.99 12.92 1.74
N GLU A 30 -5.30 14.06 1.62
CA GLU A 30 -5.71 15.15 0.71
C GLU A 30 -5.71 14.67 -0.74
N VAL A 31 -4.61 14.07 -1.21
CA VAL A 31 -4.52 13.48 -2.55
C VAL A 31 -5.60 12.42 -2.79
N MET A 32 -5.84 11.53 -1.83
CA MET A 32 -6.88 10.49 -1.95
C MET A 32 -8.30 11.10 -1.93
N THR A 33 -8.52 12.19 -1.20
CA THR A 33 -9.80 12.90 -1.20
C THR A 33 -10.12 13.53 -2.56
N GLU A 34 -9.08 13.93 -3.30
CA GLU A 34 -9.22 14.42 -4.67
C GLU A 34 -9.33 13.30 -5.70
N LEU A 35 -8.63 12.17 -5.47
CA LEU A 35 -8.62 11.01 -6.38
C LEU A 35 -9.96 10.24 -6.37
N ILE A 36 -10.52 9.99 -5.19
CA ILE A 36 -11.73 9.15 -5.04
C ILE A 36 -12.91 9.66 -5.88
N PRO A 37 -13.24 10.96 -5.93
CA PRO A 37 -14.29 11.48 -6.80
C PRO A 37 -14.06 11.30 -8.32
N MET A 38 -12.82 10.98 -8.74
CA MET A 38 -12.51 10.68 -10.15
C MET A 38 -12.83 9.23 -10.56
N LEU A 39 -13.20 8.38 -9.59
CA LEU A 39 -13.57 6.99 -9.83
C LEU A 39 -15.06 6.89 -10.12
N ASP A 40 -15.39 6.28 -11.25
CA ASP A 40 -16.77 6.21 -11.81
C ASP A 40 -17.31 4.77 -11.87
N GLY A 41 -16.65 3.82 -11.21
CA GLY A 41 -16.99 2.41 -11.26
C GLY A 41 -16.51 1.68 -12.51
N LYS A 42 -15.89 2.38 -13.46
CA LYS A 42 -15.34 1.81 -14.72
C LYS A 42 -13.81 1.77 -14.74
N GLN A 43 -13.17 2.10 -13.63
CA GLN A 43 -11.71 2.15 -13.51
C GLN A 43 -11.01 0.79 -13.62
N GLY A 44 -11.76 -0.33 -13.53
CA GLY A 44 -11.23 -1.69 -13.67
C GLY A 44 -10.58 -2.26 -12.39
N PHE A 45 -10.76 -1.59 -11.26
CA PHE A 45 -10.27 -2.04 -9.96
C PHE A 45 -11.15 -1.52 -8.83
N ARG A 46 -11.08 -2.18 -7.67
CA ARG A 46 -11.61 -1.70 -6.40
C ARG A 46 -10.52 -1.02 -5.59
N LEU A 47 -10.91 -0.01 -4.83
CA LEU A 47 -10.02 0.72 -3.93
C LEU A 47 -10.48 0.53 -2.48
N LEU A 48 -9.57 0.03 -1.62
CA LEU A 48 -9.73 0.08 -0.18
C LEU A 48 -8.72 1.11 0.37
N HIS A 49 -9.25 2.20 0.93
CA HIS A 49 -8.44 3.25 1.52
C HIS A 49 -8.60 3.32 3.03
N ALA A 50 -7.50 3.25 3.79
CA ALA A 50 -7.48 3.47 5.23
C ALA A 50 -6.91 4.86 5.54
N ALA A 51 -7.78 5.76 5.97
CA ALA A 51 -7.43 7.16 6.22
C ALA A 51 -6.60 7.36 7.49
N GLY A 52 -6.68 6.43 8.46
CA GLY A 52 -6.13 6.56 9.80
C GLY A 52 -7.07 7.32 10.74
N SER A 53 -6.95 7.03 12.04
CA SER A 53 -7.89 7.52 13.07
C SER A 53 -7.98 9.06 13.14
N ARG A 54 -6.91 9.74 12.79
CA ARG A 54 -6.85 11.21 12.85
C ARG A 54 -7.63 11.89 11.73
N TYR A 55 -7.76 11.26 10.57
CA TYR A 55 -8.29 11.92 9.36
C TYR A 55 -9.61 11.34 8.88
N TYR A 56 -9.98 10.15 9.34
CA TYR A 56 -11.14 9.41 8.84
C TYR A 56 -12.43 10.22 8.87
N ALA A 57 -12.78 10.84 10.01
CA ALA A 57 -14.05 11.55 10.16
C ALA A 57 -14.18 12.72 9.18
N GLY A 58 -13.15 13.57 9.09
CA GLY A 58 -13.17 14.72 8.16
C GLY A 58 -13.12 14.30 6.69
N MET A 59 -12.41 13.19 6.38
CA MET A 59 -12.38 12.66 5.02
C MET A 59 -13.73 12.05 4.63
N ALA A 60 -14.37 11.30 5.54
CA ALA A 60 -15.70 10.72 5.31
C ALA A 60 -16.76 11.78 5.09
N GLU A 61 -16.74 12.87 5.87
CA GLU A 61 -17.63 14.01 5.67
C GLU A 61 -17.46 14.62 4.28
N LYS A 62 -16.23 14.96 3.91
CA LYS A 62 -15.94 15.58 2.61
C LYS A 62 -16.29 14.67 1.43
N LEU A 63 -15.99 13.38 1.51
CA LEU A 63 -16.33 12.41 0.47
C LEU A 63 -17.85 12.14 0.41
N GLY A 64 -18.57 12.24 1.52
CA GLY A 64 -20.03 12.20 1.53
C GLY A 64 -20.67 13.31 0.68
N GLU A 65 -19.99 14.45 0.53
CA GLU A 65 -20.43 15.56 -0.33
C GLU A 65 -19.95 15.40 -1.78
N THR A 66 -18.71 14.96 -2.00
CA THR A 66 -18.04 14.97 -3.32
C THR A 66 -18.11 13.65 -4.07
N ALA A 67 -18.32 12.54 -3.38
CA ALA A 67 -18.43 11.18 -3.93
C ALA A 67 -19.42 10.33 -3.12
N PRO A 68 -20.72 10.71 -3.02
CA PRO A 68 -21.69 10.02 -2.17
C PRO A 68 -21.94 8.57 -2.60
N ASP A 69 -21.71 8.25 -3.84
CA ASP A 69 -21.87 6.94 -4.48
C ASP A 69 -20.54 6.14 -4.60
N MET A 70 -19.48 6.56 -3.89
CA MET A 70 -18.17 5.92 -3.98
C MET A 70 -18.20 4.41 -3.72
N ALA A 71 -19.09 3.93 -2.83
CA ALA A 71 -19.23 2.50 -2.55
C ALA A 71 -19.77 1.73 -3.77
N GLU A 72 -20.68 2.31 -4.55
CA GLU A 72 -21.18 1.74 -5.80
C GLU A 72 -20.11 1.71 -6.88
N HIS A 73 -19.16 2.65 -6.81
CA HIS A 73 -17.98 2.72 -7.67
C HIS A 73 -16.82 1.82 -7.21
N GLY A 74 -17.04 0.94 -6.23
CA GLY A 74 -16.03 -0.02 -5.75
C GLY A 74 -14.98 0.60 -4.85
N VAL A 75 -15.28 1.69 -4.17
CA VAL A 75 -14.42 2.34 -3.20
C VAL A 75 -14.90 2.07 -1.78
N GLU A 76 -14.01 1.59 -0.92
CA GLU A 76 -14.25 1.41 0.50
C GLU A 76 -13.31 2.30 1.31
N LEU A 77 -13.88 3.21 2.11
CA LEU A 77 -13.15 4.05 3.05
C LEU A 77 -13.22 3.43 4.45
N ARG A 78 -12.07 3.18 5.06
CA ARG A 78 -11.95 2.70 6.44
C ARG A 78 -11.15 3.68 7.31
N GLU A 79 -11.45 3.71 8.58
CA GLU A 79 -10.59 4.36 9.57
C GLU A 79 -9.29 3.57 9.73
N TYR A 80 -9.41 2.25 9.90
CA TYR A 80 -8.30 1.34 10.12
C TYR A 80 -8.59 -0.04 9.51
N ILE A 81 -7.55 -0.79 9.14
CA ILE A 81 -7.67 -2.16 8.63
C ILE A 81 -7.28 -3.13 9.75
N TYR A 82 -8.27 -3.73 10.41
CA TYR A 82 -8.05 -4.70 11.50
C TYR A 82 -7.68 -6.09 10.98
N ASP A 83 -8.06 -6.42 9.76
CA ASP A 83 -7.83 -7.69 9.08
C ASP A 83 -6.74 -7.56 8.01
N MET A 84 -5.67 -6.83 8.33
CA MET A 84 -4.56 -6.52 7.42
C MET A 84 -3.99 -7.74 6.67
N PRO A 85 -3.75 -8.92 7.30
CA PRO A 85 -3.23 -10.08 6.57
C PRO A 85 -4.14 -10.53 5.42
N ARG A 86 -5.47 -10.51 5.63
CA ARG A 86 -6.44 -10.89 4.59
C ARG A 86 -6.51 -9.85 3.48
N VAL A 87 -6.56 -8.56 3.84
CA VAL A 87 -6.61 -7.45 2.89
C VAL A 87 -5.33 -7.44 2.04
N MET A 88 -4.16 -7.58 2.66
CA MET A 88 -2.89 -7.64 1.94
C MET A 88 -2.80 -8.90 1.04
N THR A 89 -3.33 -10.05 1.48
CA THR A 89 -3.38 -11.25 0.62
C THR A 89 -4.20 -11.00 -0.64
N ALA A 90 -5.33 -10.29 -0.52
CA ALA A 90 -6.22 -9.97 -1.63
C ALA A 90 -5.68 -8.88 -2.56
N ALA A 91 -4.80 -8.00 -2.07
CA ALA A 91 -4.28 -6.86 -2.82
C ALA A 91 -3.47 -7.27 -4.06
N ASP A 92 -3.73 -6.62 -5.18
CA ASP A 92 -2.93 -6.72 -6.40
C ASP A 92 -1.88 -5.60 -6.46
N LEU A 93 -2.17 -4.44 -5.88
CA LEU A 93 -1.28 -3.30 -5.76
C LEU A 93 -1.48 -2.63 -4.40
N VAL A 94 -0.40 -2.23 -3.76
CA VAL A 94 -0.44 -1.50 -2.48
C VAL A 94 0.13 -0.10 -2.66
N MET A 95 -0.50 0.89 -2.05
CA MET A 95 0.03 2.25 -1.94
C MET A 95 0.29 2.55 -0.46
N CYS A 96 1.54 2.88 -0.11
CA CYS A 96 1.89 3.06 1.31
C CYS A 96 3.14 3.93 1.52
N ARG A 97 3.45 4.18 2.81
CA ARG A 97 4.72 4.76 3.26
C ARG A 97 5.84 3.70 3.31
N ALA A 98 7.10 4.18 3.29
CA ALA A 98 8.29 3.33 3.30
C ALA A 98 8.80 2.99 4.72
N GLY A 99 7.88 2.63 5.62
CA GLY A 99 8.22 2.14 6.95
C GLY A 99 8.83 0.74 6.91
N ALA A 100 9.82 0.46 7.75
CA ALA A 100 10.57 -0.80 7.71
C ALA A 100 9.69 -2.05 7.91
N SER A 101 8.76 -2.03 8.88
CA SER A 101 7.83 -3.14 9.12
C SER A 101 6.92 -3.40 7.92
N THR A 102 6.33 -2.32 7.37
CA THR A 102 5.48 -2.42 6.19
C THR A 102 6.24 -2.99 4.98
N ILE A 103 7.46 -2.54 4.75
CA ILE A 103 8.32 -3.07 3.68
C ILE A 103 8.59 -4.56 3.89
N SER A 104 8.94 -4.98 5.11
CA SER A 104 9.19 -6.40 5.40
C SER A 104 7.96 -7.27 5.12
N GLU A 105 6.77 -6.81 5.51
CA GLU A 105 5.51 -7.50 5.24
C GLU A 105 5.21 -7.57 3.73
N LEU A 106 5.40 -6.46 3.00
CA LEU A 106 5.18 -6.40 1.56
C LEU A 106 6.16 -7.31 0.79
N CYS A 107 7.43 -7.34 1.18
CA CYS A 107 8.43 -8.24 0.61
C CYS A 107 8.06 -9.71 0.87
N TYR A 108 7.71 -10.05 2.11
CA TYR A 108 7.30 -11.42 2.47
C TYR A 108 6.07 -11.89 1.67
N MET A 109 5.11 -11.00 1.44
CA MET A 109 3.88 -11.29 0.70
C MET A 109 4.02 -11.09 -0.82
N GLY A 110 5.18 -10.63 -1.30
CA GLY A 110 5.42 -10.40 -2.72
C GLY A 110 4.46 -9.36 -3.33
N LYS A 111 4.16 -8.26 -2.63
CA LYS A 111 3.18 -7.28 -3.11
C LYS A 111 3.82 -6.17 -3.94
N PRO A 112 3.36 -5.98 -5.21
CA PRO A 112 3.70 -4.78 -5.98
C PRO A 112 3.29 -3.52 -5.23
N VAL A 113 4.13 -2.47 -5.25
CA VAL A 113 3.86 -1.28 -4.45
C VAL A 113 4.14 0.02 -5.20
N ILE A 114 3.24 1.01 -5.04
CA ILE A 114 3.54 2.42 -5.19
C ILE A 114 3.90 2.93 -3.79
N ILE A 115 5.15 3.35 -3.60
CA ILE A 115 5.66 3.73 -2.29
C ILE A 115 5.98 5.22 -2.25
N VAL A 116 5.40 5.90 -1.27
CA VAL A 116 5.61 7.34 -1.06
C VAL A 116 6.33 7.54 0.27
N PRO A 117 7.65 7.70 0.26
CA PRO A 117 8.41 7.91 1.49
C PRO A 117 7.97 9.19 2.19
N SER A 118 7.87 9.16 3.53
CA SER A 118 7.60 10.37 4.31
C SER A 118 8.83 11.27 4.29
N PRO A 119 8.68 12.58 3.96
CA PRO A 119 9.79 13.52 4.03
C PRO A 119 10.15 13.92 5.47
N ASN A 120 9.23 13.69 6.43
CA ASN A 120 9.36 14.15 7.81
C ASN A 120 9.95 13.05 8.72
N VAL A 121 11.04 12.41 8.29
CA VAL A 121 11.70 11.35 9.05
C VAL A 121 13.21 11.61 9.18
N THR A 122 13.80 11.18 10.30
CA THR A 122 15.23 11.35 10.57
C THR A 122 16.09 10.72 9.46
N ASN A 123 17.11 11.46 9.00
CA ASN A 123 18.08 11.00 8.00
C ASN A 123 17.47 10.51 6.68
N ASN A 124 16.24 10.91 6.36
CA ASN A 124 15.53 10.50 5.14
C ASN A 124 15.54 8.98 4.93
N HIS A 125 15.40 8.21 6.04
CA HIS A 125 15.52 6.75 5.98
C HIS A 125 14.42 6.10 5.14
N GLN A 126 13.20 6.70 5.08
CA GLN A 126 12.13 6.13 4.27
C GLN A 126 12.43 6.21 2.77
N GLU A 127 13.01 7.30 2.28
CA GLU A 127 13.39 7.37 0.87
C GLU A 127 14.49 6.35 0.54
N LYS A 128 15.49 6.21 1.40
CA LYS A 128 16.54 5.19 1.22
C LYS A 128 15.94 3.78 1.14
N ASN A 129 15.00 3.47 2.01
CA ASN A 129 14.29 2.20 1.99
C ASN A 129 13.51 2.00 0.68
N ALA A 130 12.76 3.03 0.24
CA ALA A 130 11.96 2.98 -0.99
C ALA A 130 12.84 2.75 -2.23
N ARG A 131 14.00 3.43 -2.32
CA ARG A 131 14.94 3.30 -3.44
C ARG A 131 15.54 1.89 -3.55
N VAL A 132 15.68 1.16 -2.45
CA VAL A 132 16.11 -0.26 -2.50
C VAL A 132 15.07 -1.11 -3.21
N LEU A 133 13.79 -0.92 -2.91
CA LEU A 133 12.70 -1.65 -3.57
C LEU A 133 12.57 -1.28 -5.04
N GLU A 134 12.74 0.00 -5.37
CA GLU A 134 12.72 0.50 -6.74
C GLU A 134 13.87 -0.07 -7.56
N ALA A 135 15.09 -0.06 -7.02
CA ALA A 135 16.26 -0.62 -7.68
C ALA A 135 16.14 -2.13 -7.94
N ALA A 136 15.43 -2.86 -7.08
CA ALA A 136 15.08 -4.27 -7.28
C ALA A 136 13.95 -4.47 -8.30
N GLY A 137 13.21 -3.42 -8.66
CA GLY A 137 12.06 -3.50 -9.58
C GLY A 137 10.74 -3.86 -8.90
N GLY A 138 10.67 -3.87 -7.57
CA GLY A 138 9.47 -4.23 -6.79
C GLY A 138 8.53 -3.05 -6.50
N ALA A 139 9.01 -1.82 -6.65
CA ALA A 139 8.26 -0.62 -6.30
C ALA A 139 8.33 0.46 -7.38
N LYS A 140 7.28 1.26 -7.48
CA LYS A 140 7.31 2.60 -8.09
C LYS A 140 7.40 3.62 -6.95
N VAL A 141 8.47 4.41 -6.91
CA VAL A 141 8.67 5.46 -5.90
C VAL A 141 8.12 6.78 -6.40
N LEU A 142 7.28 7.41 -5.61
CA LEU A 142 6.79 8.77 -5.83
C LEU A 142 7.20 9.65 -4.65
N LEU A 143 7.77 10.82 -4.89
CA LEU A 143 8.11 11.74 -3.80
C LEU A 143 6.93 12.65 -3.49
N GLU A 144 6.68 12.85 -2.21
CA GLU A 144 5.59 13.71 -1.74
C GLU A 144 5.78 15.15 -2.27
N GLY A 145 4.73 15.69 -2.91
CA GLY A 145 4.76 16.98 -3.57
C GLY A 145 5.19 16.99 -5.04
N GLU A 146 5.62 15.84 -5.60
CA GLU A 146 5.98 15.71 -7.02
C GLU A 146 4.86 15.08 -7.87
N PHE A 147 3.74 14.75 -7.28
CA PHE A 147 2.57 14.17 -7.95
C PHE A 147 1.28 14.73 -7.36
N ASP A 148 0.21 14.59 -8.12
CA ASP A 148 -1.17 14.94 -7.75
C ASP A 148 -2.11 13.73 -7.87
N ALA A 149 -3.38 13.92 -7.57
CA ALA A 149 -4.40 12.87 -7.64
C ALA A 149 -4.54 12.28 -9.06
N GLN A 150 -4.44 13.13 -10.10
CA GLN A 150 -4.59 12.71 -11.49
C GLN A 150 -3.42 11.84 -11.94
N SER A 151 -2.19 12.25 -11.67
CA SER A 151 -0.99 11.50 -12.01
C SER A 151 -0.88 10.20 -11.21
N LEU A 152 -1.24 10.21 -9.92
CA LEU A 152 -1.30 8.99 -9.11
C LEU A 152 -2.31 7.98 -9.68
N LEU A 153 -3.51 8.45 -10.07
CA LEU A 153 -4.52 7.59 -10.70
C LEU A 153 -4.03 7.02 -12.04
N ALA A 154 -3.33 7.82 -12.84
CA ALA A 154 -2.73 7.37 -14.09
C ALA A 154 -1.69 6.26 -13.85
N ASP A 155 -0.82 6.42 -12.84
CA ASP A 155 0.18 5.45 -12.43
C ASP A 155 -0.44 4.13 -11.96
N VAL A 156 -1.51 4.20 -11.17
CA VAL A 156 -2.27 3.02 -10.73
C VAL A 156 -2.85 2.29 -11.93
N LYS A 157 -3.51 3.00 -12.85
CA LYS A 157 -4.10 2.40 -14.05
C LYS A 157 -3.06 1.78 -14.97
N GLU A 158 -1.91 2.45 -15.17
CA GLU A 158 -0.80 1.92 -15.97
C GLU A 158 -0.27 0.59 -15.41
N LEU A 159 0.00 0.54 -14.09
CA LEU A 159 0.48 -0.67 -13.44
C LEU A 159 -0.53 -1.81 -13.50
N LEU A 160 -1.80 -1.50 -13.23
CA LEU A 160 -2.85 -2.53 -13.23
C LEU A 160 -3.19 -3.05 -14.63
N ALA A 161 -2.88 -2.31 -15.69
CA ALA A 161 -3.10 -2.75 -17.07
C ALA A 161 -2.04 -3.77 -17.55
N ASP A 162 -0.94 -3.92 -16.83
CA ASP A 162 0.19 -4.78 -17.21
C ASP A 162 0.40 -5.90 -16.20
N ASP A 163 -0.24 -7.05 -16.43
CA ASP A 163 -0.14 -8.23 -15.55
C ASP A 163 1.28 -8.79 -15.47
N GLU A 164 2.05 -8.71 -16.53
CA GLU A 164 3.44 -9.20 -16.52
C GLU A 164 4.34 -8.28 -15.71
N LYS A 165 4.12 -6.98 -15.76
CA LYS A 165 4.80 -6.00 -14.89
C LYS A 165 4.48 -6.24 -13.42
N LEU A 166 3.21 -6.44 -13.07
CA LEU A 166 2.81 -6.77 -11.70
C LEU A 166 3.45 -8.06 -11.21
N LYS A 167 3.51 -9.10 -12.03
CA LYS A 167 4.19 -10.38 -11.69
C LYS A 167 5.69 -10.17 -11.48
N ALA A 168 6.34 -9.40 -12.35
CA ALA A 168 7.75 -9.09 -12.21
C ALA A 168 8.03 -8.28 -10.93
N MET A 169 7.20 -7.28 -10.61
CA MET A 169 7.28 -6.54 -9.35
C MET A 169 7.09 -7.45 -8.13
N SER A 170 6.11 -8.36 -8.18
CA SER A 170 5.86 -9.34 -7.11
C SER A 170 7.07 -10.24 -6.88
N ALA A 171 7.67 -10.78 -7.93
CA ALA A 171 8.87 -11.61 -7.85
C ALA A 171 10.07 -10.82 -7.27
N ALA A 172 10.24 -9.56 -7.68
CA ALA A 172 11.26 -8.67 -7.14
C ALA A 172 11.08 -8.42 -5.64
N MET A 173 9.85 -8.14 -5.20
CA MET A 173 9.54 -7.97 -3.77
C MET A 173 9.86 -9.24 -2.97
N THR A 174 9.44 -10.41 -3.45
CA THR A 174 9.71 -11.70 -2.79
C THR A 174 11.22 -11.96 -2.66
N SER A 175 12.02 -11.59 -3.65
CA SER A 175 13.48 -11.77 -3.62
C SER A 175 14.18 -10.97 -2.53
N LEU A 176 13.53 -9.95 -1.99
CA LEU A 176 14.02 -9.12 -0.88
C LEU A 176 13.53 -9.59 0.50
N ALA A 177 12.69 -10.63 0.55
CA ALA A 177 12.17 -11.15 1.81
C ALA A 177 13.26 -11.82 2.64
N ALA A 178 13.25 -11.59 3.95
CA ALA A 178 14.09 -12.28 4.92
C ALA A 178 13.26 -13.39 5.59
N GLU A 179 13.21 -14.58 4.98
CA GLU A 179 12.38 -15.69 5.46
C GLU A 179 12.84 -16.27 6.80
N ASP A 180 14.14 -16.20 7.08
CA ASP A 180 14.81 -16.76 8.27
C ASP A 180 15.16 -15.72 9.35
N ALA A 181 14.48 -14.56 9.35
CA ALA A 181 14.83 -13.44 10.24
C ALA A 181 14.74 -13.82 11.73
N THR A 182 13.73 -14.59 12.13
CA THR A 182 13.55 -15.03 13.52
C THR A 182 14.67 -15.96 13.95
N GLU A 183 15.01 -16.96 13.14
CA GLU A 183 16.08 -17.93 13.38
C GLU A 183 17.43 -17.24 13.49
N ARG A 184 17.71 -16.29 12.62
CA ARG A 184 18.95 -15.50 12.64
C ARG A 184 19.07 -14.66 13.90
N ILE A 185 17.99 -13.98 14.31
CA ILE A 185 17.97 -13.19 15.56
C ILE A 185 18.18 -14.10 16.77
N CYS A 186 17.47 -15.23 16.84
CA CYS A 186 17.66 -16.23 17.90
C CYS A 186 19.11 -16.74 17.95
N GLY A 187 19.71 -17.06 16.80
CA GLY A 187 21.10 -17.47 16.69
C GLY A 187 22.05 -16.43 17.26
N ILE A 188 21.91 -15.17 16.88
CA ILE A 188 22.74 -14.06 17.39
C ILE A 188 22.60 -13.91 18.92
N ILE A 189 21.39 -14.02 19.45
CA ILE A 189 21.16 -13.93 20.90
C ILE A 189 21.87 -15.07 21.62
N LEU A 190 21.67 -16.32 21.15
CA LEU A 190 22.29 -17.50 21.75
C LEU A 190 23.83 -17.41 21.70
N ASP A 191 24.41 -17.03 20.56
CA ASP A 191 25.84 -16.85 20.40
C ASP A 191 26.40 -15.77 21.32
N THR A 192 25.61 -14.74 21.63
CA THR A 192 26.06 -13.67 22.54
C THR A 192 26.06 -14.12 24.00
N ILE A 193 25.05 -14.88 24.41
CA ILE A 193 24.93 -15.41 25.79
C ILE A 193 25.99 -16.48 26.07
N HIS A 194 26.36 -17.31 25.09
CA HIS A 194 27.34 -18.37 25.28
C HIS A 194 28.82 -17.91 25.19
N LYS A 195 29.05 -16.62 24.91
CA LYS A 195 30.41 -16.03 24.89
C LYS A 195 30.83 -15.44 26.24
N GLU A 196 29.97 -15.47 27.24
CA GLU A 196 30.28 -15.18 28.65
C GLU A 196 30.61 -16.49 29.42
#